data_b5ce1bc9f2c7c7d3254182431507c35f
#
_entry.id   b5ce1bc9f2c7c7d3254182431507c35f
#
_cell.length_a   1.000
_cell.length_b   1.000
_cell.length_c   1.000
_cell.angle_alpha   90.00
_cell.angle_beta   90.00
_cell.angle_gamma   90.00
#
_symmetry.space_group_name_H-M   'P 1'
#
loop_
_entity.id
_entity.type
_entity.pdbx_description
1 polymer ?
#
loop_
_entity_poly.entity_id
_entity_poly.type
_entity_poly.pdbx_seq_one_letter_code
_entity_poly.pdbx_strand_id
1 'polypeptide(L)'
;MTLFKPTLILKRLAIYSGSYVAYDENFHSGVNVIRGANSSGKSTILNFIFFALGGSLVHWSEAALRCSHCVAEVEVNGKAVTLRRYVDEGSNAPVDMFGGSFADAMSAPPDDWKRYPYRRSQGKESFSQVMFRLLEMPDVALESTGSVTMHQVLRLLYADQLSPVDDLFYQDGIDFPQNREAVGNLICGAFDEKIYDLQLTLKRKEKEYQLASAELRSIILLLGGAGQSFSLETVMAQATALEEKRDKISAEINVAEEALYNSENEDKITLSAYQK
;
A
#
# COMPACT_ATOMS: atom_id res chain seq x y z
N MET A 1 -4.87 -15.05 15.24
CA MET A 1 -3.39 -14.94 15.34
C MET A 1 -2.93 -14.01 14.22
N THR A 2 -2.03 -13.07 14.49
CA THR A 2 -1.48 -12.23 13.41
C THR A 2 -0.58 -13.10 12.54
N LEU A 3 -0.75 -13.05 11.22
CA LEU A 3 0.03 -13.83 10.24
C LEU A 3 1.51 -13.39 10.19
N PHE A 4 1.78 -12.14 10.59
CA PHE A 4 3.12 -11.53 10.64
C PHE A 4 3.20 -10.51 11.78
N LYS A 5 4.42 -10.24 12.26
CA LYS A 5 4.68 -9.31 13.38
C LYS A 5 5.82 -8.35 13.03
N PRO A 6 5.57 -7.39 12.14
CA PRO A 6 6.60 -6.45 11.73
C PRO A 6 7.00 -5.53 12.88
N THR A 7 8.29 -5.24 12.98
CA THR A 7 8.81 -4.21 13.88
C THR A 7 9.61 -3.18 13.11
N LEU A 8 9.25 -1.92 13.30
CA LEU A 8 9.95 -0.76 12.74
C LEU A 8 10.18 0.25 13.85
N ILE A 9 11.44 0.49 14.20
CA ILE A 9 11.83 1.38 15.30
C ILE A 9 12.78 2.43 14.75
N LEU A 10 12.43 3.71 14.89
CA LEU A 10 13.34 4.80 14.60
C LEU A 10 14.41 4.88 15.70
N LYS A 11 15.69 4.87 15.32
CA LYS A 11 16.82 4.96 16.25
C LYS A 11 17.49 6.34 16.23
N ARG A 12 17.59 6.97 15.05
CA ARG A 12 18.22 8.28 14.90
C ARG A 12 17.61 8.99 13.70
N LEU A 13 17.48 10.30 13.79
CA LEU A 13 17.16 11.17 12.66
C LEU A 13 18.15 12.32 12.63
N ALA A 14 18.81 12.51 11.49
CA ALA A 14 19.61 13.68 11.18
C ALA A 14 19.03 14.40 9.95
N ILE A 15 18.91 15.73 10.03
CA ILE A 15 18.40 16.60 8.98
C ILE A 15 19.51 17.58 8.59
N TYR A 16 19.77 17.70 7.31
CA TYR A 16 20.87 18.47 6.77
C TYR A 16 20.39 19.63 5.90
N SER A 17 21.09 20.77 6.00
CA SER A 17 20.98 21.89 5.07
C SER A 17 22.34 22.05 4.39
N GLY A 18 22.50 21.48 3.21
CA GLY A 18 23.82 21.31 2.57
C GLY A 18 24.76 20.47 3.43
N SER A 19 25.87 21.02 3.85
CA SER A 19 26.84 20.39 4.77
C SER A 19 26.57 20.68 6.26
N TYR A 20 25.54 21.47 6.55
CA TYR A 20 25.22 21.85 7.93
C TYR A 20 24.16 20.90 8.51
N VAL A 21 24.39 20.48 9.78
CA VAL A 21 23.42 19.65 10.51
C VAL A 21 22.40 20.56 11.18
N ALA A 22 21.16 20.53 10.70
CA ALA A 22 20.07 21.34 11.25
C ALA A 22 19.41 20.66 12.47
N TYR A 23 19.39 19.32 12.48
CA TYR A 23 18.85 18.51 13.58
C TYR A 23 19.55 17.16 13.59
N ASP A 24 19.87 16.62 14.76
CA ASP A 24 20.46 15.29 14.92
C ASP A 24 20.15 14.77 16.32
N GLU A 25 19.24 13.78 16.41
CA GLU A 25 18.83 13.22 17.69
C GLU A 25 18.59 11.72 17.61
N ASN A 26 18.87 11.05 18.72
CA ASN A 26 18.58 9.62 18.90
C ASN A 26 17.20 9.42 19.51
N PHE A 27 16.56 8.35 19.10
CA PHE A 27 15.27 7.91 19.61
C PHE A 27 15.42 6.56 20.35
N HIS A 28 14.62 6.37 21.38
CA HIS A 28 14.58 5.13 22.14
C HIS A 28 13.25 4.40 21.94
N SER A 29 13.18 3.12 22.29
CA SER A 29 11.95 2.36 22.29
C SER A 29 10.94 2.96 23.28
N GLY A 30 9.67 3.01 22.90
CA GLY A 30 8.59 3.58 23.70
C GLY A 30 8.32 5.05 23.35
N VAL A 31 7.94 5.84 24.35
CA VAL A 31 7.47 7.20 24.16
C VAL A 31 8.63 8.19 24.08
N ASN A 32 8.77 8.89 22.97
CA ASN A 32 9.71 10.00 22.77
C ASN A 32 8.94 11.31 22.75
N VAL A 33 9.40 12.32 23.50
CA VAL A 33 8.73 13.63 23.63
C VAL A 33 9.60 14.73 23.08
N ILE A 34 9.17 15.36 21.99
CA ILE A 34 9.84 16.54 21.41
C ILE A 34 9.22 17.80 22.02
N ARG A 35 10.04 18.58 22.75
CA ARG A 35 9.62 19.82 23.40
C ARG A 35 10.25 21.04 22.72
N GLY A 36 9.54 22.17 22.77
CA GLY A 36 10.05 23.46 22.29
C GLY A 36 8.96 24.51 22.26
N ALA A 37 9.35 25.78 22.12
CA ALA A 37 8.44 26.91 21.97
C ALA A 37 7.57 26.76 20.69
N ASN A 38 6.54 27.56 20.57
CA ASN A 38 5.76 27.60 19.32
C ASN A 38 6.67 28.01 18.17
N SER A 39 6.45 27.47 16.99
CA SER A 39 7.24 27.70 15.77
C SER A 39 8.72 27.25 15.86
N SER A 40 9.07 26.39 16.81
CA SER A 40 10.45 25.84 16.95
C SER A 40 10.75 24.66 16.04
N GLY A 41 9.88 24.31 15.10
CA GLY A 41 10.11 23.22 14.15
C GLY A 41 9.66 21.82 14.60
N LYS A 42 8.94 21.68 15.73
CA LYS A 42 8.47 20.36 16.22
C LYS A 42 7.70 19.56 15.17
N SER A 43 6.71 20.18 14.54
CA SER A 43 5.93 19.52 13.45
C SER A 43 6.81 19.25 12.24
N THR A 44 7.78 20.09 11.95
CA THR A 44 8.75 19.88 10.87
C THR A 44 9.58 18.62 11.11
N ILE A 45 10.02 18.38 12.35
CA ILE A 45 10.76 17.16 12.71
C ILE A 45 9.87 15.92 12.50
N LEU A 46 8.60 15.95 12.95
CA LEU A 46 7.65 14.84 12.71
C LEU A 46 7.42 14.60 11.22
N ASN A 47 7.30 15.67 10.43
CA ASN A 47 7.20 15.56 8.97
C ASN A 47 8.44 14.90 8.36
N PHE A 48 9.65 15.23 8.86
CA PHE A 48 10.88 14.58 8.40
C PHE A 48 10.94 13.10 8.81
N ILE A 49 10.46 12.72 9.99
CA ILE A 49 10.33 11.30 10.38
C ILE A 49 9.40 10.57 9.39
N PHE A 50 8.21 11.11 9.16
CA PHE A 50 7.25 10.54 8.21
C PHE A 50 7.84 10.43 6.81
N PHE A 51 8.49 11.48 6.33
CA PHE A 51 9.15 11.52 5.02
C PHE A 51 10.28 10.49 4.91
N ALA A 52 11.17 10.43 5.89
CA ALA A 52 12.31 9.51 5.88
C ALA A 52 11.88 8.03 5.81
N LEU A 53 10.77 7.69 6.47
CA LEU A 53 10.21 6.34 6.49
C LEU A 53 9.41 5.97 5.22
N GLY A 54 9.29 6.88 4.25
CA GLY A 54 8.60 6.64 2.99
C GLY A 54 7.23 7.32 2.87
N GLY A 55 6.92 8.23 3.79
CA GLY A 55 5.77 9.12 3.66
C GLY A 55 5.93 10.10 2.50
N SER A 56 4.82 10.60 1.97
CA SER A 56 4.76 11.66 0.96
C SER A 56 4.13 12.89 1.59
N LEU A 57 4.82 14.00 1.56
CA LEU A 57 4.33 15.29 2.04
C LEU A 57 3.91 16.15 0.86
N VAL A 58 2.67 16.62 0.87
CA VAL A 58 2.13 17.52 -0.16
C VAL A 58 2.60 18.94 0.09
N HIS A 59 2.75 19.32 1.36
CA HIS A 59 3.12 20.69 1.75
C HIS A 59 4.34 20.66 2.67
N TRP A 60 5.40 21.28 2.21
CA TRP A 60 6.59 21.54 3.00
C TRP A 60 6.53 22.94 3.60
N SER A 61 6.96 23.10 4.86
CA SER A 61 7.19 24.42 5.40
C SER A 61 8.42 25.06 4.75
N GLU A 62 8.49 26.40 4.69
CA GLU A 62 9.64 27.13 4.16
C GLU A 62 10.96 26.71 4.86
N ALA A 63 10.90 26.45 6.16
CA ALA A 63 12.06 25.98 6.92
C ALA A 63 12.51 24.58 6.47
N ALA A 64 11.58 23.68 6.14
CA ALA A 64 11.89 22.35 5.66
C ALA A 64 12.48 22.37 4.24
N LEU A 65 12.02 23.29 3.37
CA LEU A 65 12.55 23.46 2.00
C LEU A 65 14.01 23.97 1.99
N ARG A 66 14.49 24.57 3.09
CA ARG A 66 15.91 24.94 3.24
C ARG A 66 16.81 23.74 3.56
N CYS A 67 16.22 22.61 3.95
CA CYS A 67 16.94 21.37 4.19
C CYS A 67 17.19 20.64 2.87
N SER A 68 18.35 20.02 2.74
CA SER A 68 18.75 19.31 1.52
C SER A 68 18.33 17.85 1.54
N HIS A 69 18.46 17.19 2.68
CA HIS A 69 18.15 15.78 2.86
C HIS A 69 18.02 15.42 4.34
N CYS A 70 17.45 14.27 4.59
CA CYS A 70 17.47 13.64 5.91
C CYS A 70 18.07 12.23 5.82
N VAL A 71 18.64 11.81 6.95
CA VAL A 71 19.17 10.45 7.16
C VAL A 71 18.53 9.90 8.42
N ALA A 72 17.92 8.72 8.31
CA ALA A 72 17.27 8.05 9.44
C ALA A 72 17.85 6.64 9.61
N GLU A 73 18.31 6.33 10.82
CA GLU A 73 18.59 4.96 11.21
C GLU A 73 17.31 4.33 11.76
N VAL A 74 16.94 3.19 11.23
CA VAL A 74 15.81 2.40 11.66
C VAL A 74 16.24 0.97 11.97
N GLU A 75 15.57 0.36 12.93
CA GLU A 75 15.65 -1.07 13.15
C GLU A 75 14.42 -1.72 12.55
N VAL A 76 14.63 -2.61 11.59
CA VAL A 76 13.58 -3.35 10.88
C VAL A 76 13.72 -4.83 11.21
N ASN A 77 12.76 -5.39 11.95
CA ASN A 77 12.81 -6.77 12.43
C ASN A 77 14.18 -7.14 13.05
N GLY A 78 14.72 -6.26 13.92
CA GLY A 78 15.99 -6.45 14.61
C GLY A 78 17.24 -6.16 13.75
N LYS A 79 17.10 -5.71 12.50
CA LYS A 79 18.22 -5.37 11.63
C LYS A 79 18.33 -3.85 11.48
N ALA A 80 19.53 -3.33 11.65
CA ALA A 80 19.80 -1.90 11.41
C ALA A 80 19.79 -1.60 9.91
N VAL A 81 19.08 -0.56 9.53
CA VAL A 81 19.02 -0.03 8.19
C VAL A 81 19.09 1.49 8.25
N THR A 82 19.91 2.10 7.42
CA THR A 82 19.99 3.55 7.32
C THR A 82 19.39 4.02 5.99
N LEU A 83 18.45 4.97 6.08
CA LEU A 83 17.71 5.54 4.97
C LEU A 83 18.17 6.98 4.76
N ARG A 84 18.40 7.37 3.51
CA ARG A 84 18.68 8.76 3.13
C ARG A 84 17.71 9.20 2.05
N ARG A 85 17.08 10.35 2.26
CA ARG A 85 16.12 10.90 1.32
C ARG A 85 16.33 12.39 1.13
N TYR A 86 16.41 12.82 -0.12
CA TYR A 86 16.58 14.21 -0.48
C TYR A 86 15.24 14.92 -0.49
N VAL A 87 15.25 16.17 0.03
CA VAL A 87 14.08 17.04 -0.01
C VAL A 87 13.89 17.49 -1.45
N ASP A 88 12.72 17.23 -2.00
CA ASP A 88 12.31 17.63 -3.35
C ASP A 88 10.90 18.18 -3.26
N GLU A 89 10.59 19.23 -4.01
CA GLU A 89 9.23 19.76 -4.13
C GLU A 89 8.26 18.74 -4.75
N GLY A 90 8.78 17.82 -5.56
CA GLY A 90 8.04 16.66 -6.04
C GLY A 90 8.07 15.50 -5.04
N SER A 91 6.97 15.12 -4.48
CA SER A 91 6.80 14.07 -3.45
C SER A 91 7.34 12.67 -3.79
N ASN A 92 8.09 12.51 -4.89
CA ASN A 92 8.54 11.23 -5.46
C ASN A 92 10.06 10.99 -5.36
N ALA A 93 10.76 11.74 -4.50
CA ALA A 93 12.20 11.55 -4.33
C ALA A 93 12.53 10.09 -3.99
N PRO A 94 13.50 9.48 -4.69
CA PRO A 94 13.96 8.13 -4.41
C PRO A 94 14.55 8.06 -2.99
N VAL A 95 14.63 6.85 -2.45
CA VAL A 95 15.24 6.59 -1.14
C VAL A 95 16.53 5.81 -1.35
N ASP A 96 17.62 6.32 -0.82
CA ASP A 96 18.88 5.60 -0.72
C ASP A 96 18.86 4.80 0.60
N MET A 97 19.22 3.53 0.52
CA MET A 97 19.22 2.60 1.66
C MET A 97 20.60 1.96 1.83
N PHE A 98 21.05 1.92 3.06
CA PHE A 98 22.26 1.23 3.48
C PHE A 98 21.90 0.17 4.53
N GLY A 99 22.45 -1.03 4.39
CA GLY A 99 22.21 -2.13 5.34
C GLY A 99 23.21 -2.05 6.50
N GLY A 100 22.93 -1.26 7.52
CA GLY A 100 23.78 -1.08 8.67
C GLY A 100 23.40 0.13 9.51
N SER A 101 24.22 0.41 10.53
CA SER A 101 24.03 1.55 11.43
C SER A 101 24.28 2.90 10.74
N PHE A 102 23.84 3.99 11.37
CA PHE A 102 24.10 5.35 10.92
C PHE A 102 25.62 5.64 10.80
N ALA A 103 26.41 5.19 11.77
CA ALA A 103 27.84 5.42 11.76
C ALA A 103 28.55 4.71 10.60
N ASP A 104 28.17 3.46 10.33
CA ASP A 104 28.68 2.69 9.20
C ASP A 104 28.28 3.33 7.88
N ALA A 105 27.01 3.74 7.77
CA ALA A 105 26.45 4.36 6.59
C ALA A 105 27.14 5.69 6.22
N MET A 106 27.47 6.53 7.22
CA MET A 106 28.16 7.80 6.99
C MET A 106 29.64 7.63 6.61
N SER A 107 30.23 6.49 6.93
CA SER A 107 31.61 6.13 6.59
C SER A 107 31.72 5.33 5.30
N ALA A 108 30.59 4.80 4.80
CA ALA A 108 30.54 3.94 3.63
C ALA A 108 30.71 4.71 2.32
N PRO A 109 31.37 4.12 1.31
CA PRO A 109 31.43 4.71 -0.01
C PRO A 109 30.03 4.80 -0.65
N PRO A 110 29.81 5.75 -1.58
CA PRO A 110 28.51 5.94 -2.23
C PRO A 110 27.95 4.67 -2.91
N ASP A 111 28.82 3.79 -3.40
CA ASP A 111 28.45 2.57 -4.12
C ASP A 111 27.78 1.50 -3.20
N ASP A 112 27.99 1.59 -1.91
CA ASP A 112 27.35 0.69 -0.93
C ASP A 112 25.88 1.08 -0.64
N TRP A 113 25.50 2.29 -1.05
CA TRP A 113 24.14 2.77 -0.94
C TRP A 113 23.31 2.33 -2.14
N LYS A 114 22.20 1.63 -1.88
CA LYS A 114 21.27 1.20 -2.92
C LYS A 114 20.14 2.21 -3.08
N ARG A 115 19.95 2.71 -4.29
CA ARG A 115 18.90 3.66 -4.61
C ARG A 115 17.65 2.95 -5.10
N TYR A 116 16.54 3.16 -4.41
CA TYR A 116 15.23 2.62 -4.74
C TYR A 116 14.28 3.72 -5.20
N PRO A 117 13.58 3.55 -6.34
CA PRO A 117 12.56 4.50 -6.77
C PRO A 117 11.41 4.53 -5.76
N TYR A 118 10.82 5.70 -5.58
CA TYR A 118 9.66 5.86 -4.71
C TYR A 118 8.43 5.14 -5.28
N ARG A 119 8.18 5.32 -6.58
CA ARG A 119 7.10 4.65 -7.29
C ARG A 119 7.58 3.35 -7.92
N ARG A 120 6.67 2.37 -7.98
CA ARG A 120 6.92 1.11 -8.70
C ARG A 120 7.20 1.38 -10.18
N SER A 121 8.21 0.75 -10.73
CA SER A 121 8.56 0.81 -12.15
C SER A 121 8.87 -0.59 -12.67
N GLN A 122 8.70 -0.80 -13.99
CA GLN A 122 9.06 -2.08 -14.60
C GLN A 122 10.57 -2.34 -14.44
N GLY A 123 10.90 -3.50 -13.88
CA GLY A 123 12.28 -3.96 -13.74
C GLY A 123 13.07 -3.40 -12.55
N LYS A 124 12.47 -2.52 -11.71
CA LYS A 124 13.12 -2.03 -10.50
C LYS A 124 12.17 -2.13 -9.30
N GLU A 125 12.67 -2.74 -8.23
CA GLU A 125 11.97 -2.82 -6.96
C GLU A 125 11.82 -1.42 -6.35
N SER A 126 10.61 -1.06 -5.91
CA SER A 126 10.36 0.23 -5.26
C SER A 126 10.77 0.19 -3.79
N PHE A 127 10.96 1.36 -3.18
CA PHE A 127 11.26 1.47 -1.76
C PHE A 127 10.22 0.75 -0.88
N SER A 128 8.92 0.88 -1.18
CA SER A 128 7.87 0.21 -0.42
C SER A 128 7.97 -1.31 -0.47
N GLN A 129 8.29 -1.88 -1.64
CA GLN A 129 8.46 -3.33 -1.79
C GLN A 129 9.64 -3.85 -0.96
N VAL A 130 10.76 -3.12 -0.98
CA VAL A 130 11.94 -3.47 -0.17
C VAL A 130 11.61 -3.40 1.32
N MET A 131 10.91 -2.36 1.77
CA MET A 131 10.51 -2.22 3.16
C MET A 131 9.56 -3.33 3.60
N PHE A 132 8.54 -3.67 2.79
CA PHE A 132 7.63 -4.77 3.10
C PHE A 132 8.37 -6.10 3.18
N ARG A 133 9.29 -6.37 2.27
CA ARG A 133 10.13 -7.57 2.32
C ARG A 133 11.00 -7.62 3.58
N LEU A 134 11.60 -6.50 4.01
CA LEU A 134 12.39 -6.43 5.24
C LEU A 134 11.52 -6.56 6.51
N LEU A 135 10.29 -6.08 6.46
CA LEU A 135 9.28 -6.21 7.51
C LEU A 135 8.60 -7.59 7.52
N GLU A 136 8.93 -8.46 6.56
CA GLU A 136 8.27 -9.75 6.35
C GLU A 136 6.75 -9.59 6.17
N MET A 137 6.35 -8.48 5.54
CA MET A 137 4.97 -8.19 5.19
C MET A 137 4.71 -8.53 3.72
N PRO A 138 3.50 -8.98 3.36
CA PRO A 138 3.16 -9.26 1.97
C PRO A 138 3.15 -8.00 1.10
N ASP A 139 3.53 -8.15 -0.18
CA ASP A 139 3.38 -7.09 -1.22
C ASP A 139 1.96 -7.18 -1.79
N VAL A 140 1.08 -6.29 -1.33
CA VAL A 140 -0.34 -6.31 -1.65
C VAL A 140 -0.60 -5.56 -2.95
N ALA A 141 -1.02 -6.27 -3.98
CA ALA A 141 -1.46 -5.67 -5.24
C ALA A 141 -2.86 -5.06 -5.09
N LEU A 142 -3.08 -3.85 -5.58
CA LEU A 142 -4.35 -3.15 -5.60
C LEU A 142 -4.89 -3.06 -7.03
N GLU A 143 -6.19 -3.26 -7.19
CA GLU A 143 -6.84 -3.31 -8.52
C GLU A 143 -6.73 -1.99 -9.29
N SER A 144 -6.74 -0.86 -8.60
CA SER A 144 -6.83 0.47 -9.20
C SER A 144 -5.55 1.31 -9.16
N THR A 145 -4.63 1.02 -8.24
CA THR A 145 -3.48 1.92 -7.94
C THR A 145 -2.12 1.23 -7.92
N GLY A 146 -2.07 -0.04 -8.29
CA GLY A 146 -0.82 -0.83 -8.33
C GLY A 146 -0.59 -1.67 -7.08
N SER A 147 -0.01 -1.16 -6.03
CA SER A 147 0.25 -1.91 -4.78
C SER A 147 0.18 -0.99 -3.57
N VAL A 148 -0.08 -1.57 -2.40
CA VAL A 148 0.03 -0.85 -1.12
C VAL A 148 1.44 -0.30 -0.98
N THR A 149 1.55 0.91 -0.47
CA THR A 149 2.82 1.62 -0.29
C THR A 149 3.09 1.90 1.19
N MET A 150 4.37 2.11 1.53
CA MET A 150 4.74 2.56 2.88
C MET A 150 4.03 3.85 3.28
N HIS A 151 3.78 4.76 2.34
CA HIS A 151 3.01 5.98 2.59
C HIS A 151 1.61 5.67 3.13
N GLN A 152 0.87 4.75 2.51
CA GLN A 152 -0.49 4.38 2.93
C GLN A 152 -0.50 3.74 4.33
N VAL A 153 0.50 2.91 4.64
CA VAL A 153 0.66 2.33 5.98
C VAL A 153 0.99 3.39 7.02
N LEU A 154 2.02 4.21 6.75
CA LEU A 154 2.48 5.24 7.68
C LEU A 154 1.42 6.30 7.95
N ARG A 155 0.60 6.61 6.96
CA ARG A 155 -0.46 7.61 7.07
C ARG A 155 -1.51 7.24 8.12
N LEU A 156 -1.80 5.96 8.29
CA LEU A 156 -2.69 5.50 9.37
C LEU A 156 -2.04 5.59 10.77
N LEU A 157 -0.72 5.71 10.82
CA LEU A 157 0.07 5.82 12.07
C LEU A 157 0.49 7.26 12.36
N TYR A 158 0.27 8.19 11.44
CA TYR A 158 0.69 9.58 11.54
C TYR A 158 -0.51 10.49 11.74
N ALA A 159 -0.48 11.29 12.79
CA ALA A 159 -1.44 12.34 13.03
C ALA A 159 -0.73 13.67 13.29
N ASP A 160 -1.16 14.73 12.64
CA ASP A 160 -0.68 16.09 12.80
C ASP A 160 -1.80 17.05 13.25
N GLN A 161 -1.49 18.34 13.34
CA GLN A 161 -2.46 19.36 13.74
C GLN A 161 -3.59 19.57 12.72
N LEU A 162 -3.41 19.14 11.49
CA LEU A 162 -4.40 19.25 10.40
C LEU A 162 -5.22 17.98 10.23
N SER A 163 -4.82 16.90 10.91
CA SER A 163 -5.56 15.64 10.88
C SER A 163 -6.94 15.83 11.52
N PRO A 164 -8.04 15.41 10.84
CA PRO A 164 -9.38 15.51 11.40
C PRO A 164 -9.47 14.75 12.74
N VAL A 165 -10.03 15.38 13.76
CA VAL A 165 -10.16 14.78 15.09
C VAL A 165 -11.23 13.68 15.11
N ASP A 166 -12.20 13.79 14.24
CA ASP A 166 -13.37 12.92 14.08
C ASP A 166 -13.11 11.80 13.05
N ASP A 167 -12.02 11.86 12.28
CA ASP A 167 -11.65 10.84 11.32
C ASP A 167 -10.12 10.58 11.34
N LEU A 168 -9.66 9.93 12.40
CA LEU A 168 -8.23 9.62 12.62
C LEU A 168 -7.62 8.75 11.50
N PHE A 169 -8.46 8.01 10.78
CA PHE A 169 -8.05 7.18 9.65
C PHE A 169 -8.45 7.78 8.31
N TYR A 170 -8.63 9.11 8.30
CA TYR A 170 -8.96 9.83 7.08
C TYR A 170 -7.88 9.57 6.02
N GLN A 171 -8.33 9.06 4.90
CA GLN A 171 -7.52 8.92 3.70
C GLN A 171 -8.10 9.87 2.63
N ASP A 172 -7.22 10.48 1.82
CA ASP A 172 -7.66 11.41 0.77
C ASP A 172 -8.72 10.75 -0.12
N GLY A 173 -9.65 11.53 -0.64
CA GLY A 173 -10.83 11.06 -1.37
C GLY A 173 -10.58 10.21 -2.63
N ILE A 174 -9.32 9.87 -2.92
CA ILE A 174 -8.89 8.97 -4.00
C ILE A 174 -8.81 7.51 -3.51
N ASP A 175 -8.89 7.26 -2.21
CA ASP A 175 -8.78 5.90 -1.68
C ASP A 175 -10.12 5.15 -1.75
N PHE A 176 -10.13 4.15 -2.61
CA PHE A 176 -11.26 3.23 -2.70
C PHE A 176 -11.43 2.41 -1.41
N PRO A 177 -12.67 2.06 -1.02
CA PRO A 177 -12.95 1.28 0.19
C PRO A 177 -12.11 0.01 0.32
N GLN A 178 -11.84 -0.66 -0.79
CA GLN A 178 -11.04 -1.89 -0.84
C GLN A 178 -9.56 -1.65 -0.49
N ASN A 179 -9.02 -0.51 -0.90
CA ASN A 179 -7.64 -0.14 -0.54
C ASN A 179 -7.53 0.09 0.96
N ARG A 180 -8.53 0.73 1.57
CA ARG A 180 -8.60 0.94 3.02
C ARG A 180 -8.67 -0.38 3.79
N GLU A 181 -9.49 -1.31 3.30
CA GLU A 181 -9.62 -2.64 3.88
C GLU A 181 -8.31 -3.42 3.78
N ALA A 182 -7.66 -3.43 2.61
CA ALA A 182 -6.38 -4.09 2.40
C ALA A 182 -5.28 -3.54 3.31
N VAL A 183 -5.17 -2.20 3.43
CA VAL A 183 -4.19 -1.56 4.32
C VAL A 183 -4.53 -1.83 5.79
N GLY A 184 -5.81 -1.78 6.17
CA GLY A 184 -6.28 -2.11 7.52
C GLY A 184 -5.93 -3.56 7.91
N ASN A 185 -6.24 -4.52 7.06
CA ASN A 185 -5.90 -5.92 7.25
C ASN A 185 -4.38 -6.14 7.33
N LEU A 186 -3.61 -5.43 6.49
CA LEU A 186 -2.16 -5.48 6.51
C LEU A 186 -1.60 -5.00 7.87
N ILE A 187 -2.07 -3.86 8.39
CA ILE A 187 -1.60 -3.31 9.67
C ILE A 187 -2.04 -4.19 10.85
N CYS A 188 -3.25 -4.73 10.80
CA CYS A 188 -3.73 -5.65 11.84
C CYS A 188 -3.05 -7.03 11.79
N GLY A 189 -2.22 -7.29 10.79
CA GLY A 189 -1.58 -8.60 10.59
C GLY A 189 -2.59 -9.70 10.25
N ALA A 190 -3.74 -9.32 9.69
CA ALA A 190 -4.83 -10.21 9.29
C ALA A 190 -4.92 -10.39 7.76
N PHE A 191 -3.98 -9.82 7.01
CA PHE A 191 -3.96 -9.94 5.55
C PHE A 191 -3.56 -11.34 5.13
N ASP A 192 -4.44 -12.02 4.40
CA ASP A 192 -4.18 -13.29 3.73
C ASP A 192 -4.17 -13.06 2.22
N GLU A 193 -3.02 -13.33 1.59
CA GLU A 193 -2.81 -13.12 0.16
C GLU A 193 -3.76 -13.98 -0.68
N LYS A 194 -4.05 -15.22 -0.24
CA LYS A 194 -4.95 -16.13 -0.97
C LYS A 194 -6.38 -15.61 -0.96
N ILE A 195 -6.87 -15.17 0.20
CA ILE A 195 -8.22 -14.61 0.34
C ILE A 195 -8.35 -13.36 -0.54
N TYR A 196 -7.36 -12.48 -0.49
CA TYR A 196 -7.36 -11.25 -1.28
C TYR A 196 -7.36 -11.52 -2.80
N ASP A 197 -6.51 -12.44 -3.27
CA ASP A 197 -6.46 -12.84 -4.68
C ASP A 197 -7.77 -13.48 -5.16
N LEU A 198 -8.41 -14.29 -4.31
CA LEU A 198 -9.72 -14.87 -4.59
C LEU A 198 -10.80 -13.80 -4.68
N GLN A 199 -10.81 -12.81 -3.79
CA GLN A 199 -11.74 -11.66 -3.83
C GLN A 199 -11.57 -10.84 -5.12
N LEU A 200 -10.32 -10.55 -5.53
CA LEU A 200 -10.04 -9.87 -6.79
C LEU A 200 -10.52 -10.69 -8.01
N THR A 201 -10.29 -11.99 -7.96
CA THR A 201 -10.72 -12.90 -9.05
C THR A 201 -12.23 -12.96 -9.14
N LEU A 202 -12.92 -13.10 -8.01
CA LEU A 202 -14.38 -13.10 -7.93
C LEU A 202 -14.95 -11.81 -8.53
N LYS A 203 -14.47 -10.66 -8.10
CA LYS A 203 -14.94 -9.36 -8.62
C LYS A 203 -14.71 -9.18 -10.12
N ARG A 204 -13.57 -9.66 -10.63
CA ARG A 204 -13.32 -9.64 -12.08
C ARG A 204 -14.31 -10.51 -12.83
N LYS A 205 -14.60 -11.71 -12.30
CA LYS A 205 -15.57 -12.64 -12.90
C LYS A 205 -17.00 -12.11 -12.84
N GLU A 206 -17.40 -11.48 -11.77
CA GLU A 206 -18.69 -10.80 -11.67
C GLU A 206 -18.85 -9.70 -12.74
N LYS A 207 -17.81 -8.91 -12.95
CA LYS A 207 -17.81 -7.88 -14.00
C LYS A 207 -17.91 -8.49 -15.40
N GLU A 208 -17.16 -9.56 -15.68
CA GLU A 208 -17.27 -10.30 -16.96
C GLU A 208 -18.68 -10.86 -17.16
N TYR A 209 -19.28 -11.42 -16.11
CA TYR A 209 -20.65 -11.92 -16.13
C TYR A 209 -21.67 -10.80 -16.42
N GLN A 210 -21.53 -9.65 -15.76
CA GLN A 210 -22.42 -8.50 -16.00
C GLN A 210 -22.34 -8.01 -17.44
N LEU A 211 -21.12 -7.92 -18.00
CA LEU A 211 -20.94 -7.53 -19.40
C LEU A 211 -21.56 -8.53 -20.36
N ALA A 212 -21.32 -9.82 -20.20
CA ALA A 212 -21.90 -10.86 -21.03
C ALA A 212 -23.44 -10.89 -20.93
N SER A 213 -23.99 -10.65 -19.72
CA SER A 213 -25.43 -10.56 -19.49
C SER A 213 -26.04 -9.31 -20.14
N ALA A 214 -25.34 -8.18 -20.15
CA ALA A 214 -25.79 -6.96 -20.83
C ALA A 214 -25.77 -7.13 -22.37
N GLU A 215 -24.73 -7.76 -22.91
CA GLU A 215 -24.65 -8.10 -24.33
C GLU A 215 -25.82 -9.03 -24.76
N LEU A 216 -26.11 -10.08 -23.97
CA LEU A 216 -27.23 -10.97 -24.22
C LEU A 216 -28.56 -10.22 -24.21
N ARG A 217 -28.77 -9.34 -23.21
CA ARG A 217 -30.01 -8.52 -23.15
C ARG A 217 -30.16 -7.60 -24.36
N SER A 218 -29.04 -6.96 -24.82
CA SER A 218 -29.09 -6.09 -25.99
C SER A 218 -29.41 -6.82 -27.27
N ILE A 219 -28.93 -8.06 -27.44
CA ILE A 219 -29.24 -8.91 -28.56
C ILE A 219 -30.75 -9.32 -28.53
N ILE A 220 -31.27 -9.71 -27.36
CA ILE A 220 -32.69 -10.04 -27.19
C ILE A 220 -33.59 -8.84 -27.51
N LEU A 221 -33.21 -7.61 -27.09
CA LEU A 221 -33.94 -6.40 -27.40
C LEU A 221 -33.94 -6.07 -28.91
N LEU A 222 -32.80 -6.27 -29.57
CA LEU A 222 -32.67 -6.06 -31.02
C LEU A 222 -33.52 -7.06 -31.79
N LEU A 223 -33.64 -8.30 -31.31
CA LEU A 223 -34.49 -9.33 -31.90
C LEU A 223 -35.97 -9.00 -31.75
N GLY A 224 -36.37 -8.46 -30.58
CA GLY A 224 -37.77 -8.06 -30.33
C GLY A 224 -38.24 -6.83 -31.09
N GLY A 225 -37.29 -5.98 -31.56
CA GLY A 225 -37.56 -4.72 -32.27
C GLY A 225 -37.33 -4.74 -33.78
N ALA A 226 -36.62 -5.75 -34.30
CA ALA A 226 -36.22 -5.80 -35.70
C ALA A 226 -37.15 -6.70 -36.52
N GLY A 227 -38.19 -6.12 -37.03
CA GLY A 227 -38.97 -6.73 -38.11
C GLY A 227 -38.23 -6.91 -39.44
N GLN A 228 -36.90 -7.07 -39.50
CA GLN A 228 -36.15 -7.28 -40.75
C GLN A 228 -34.89 -8.14 -40.54
N SER A 229 -34.91 -9.31 -41.19
CA SER A 229 -33.83 -10.10 -41.83
C SER A 229 -32.42 -10.11 -41.22
N PHE A 230 -32.27 -10.41 -39.96
CA PHE A 230 -31.11 -11.18 -39.53
C PHE A 230 -31.48 -12.67 -39.67
N SER A 231 -30.58 -13.48 -40.25
CA SER A 231 -30.84 -14.92 -40.25
C SER A 231 -31.03 -15.36 -38.80
N LEU A 232 -32.20 -15.93 -38.50
CA LEU A 232 -32.54 -16.42 -37.16
C LEU A 232 -31.41 -17.34 -36.62
N GLU A 233 -30.77 -18.08 -37.51
CA GLU A 233 -29.66 -18.98 -37.21
C GLU A 233 -28.40 -18.28 -36.67
N THR A 234 -28.03 -17.13 -37.23
CA THR A 234 -26.84 -16.39 -36.76
C THR A 234 -27.04 -15.76 -35.39
N VAL A 235 -28.24 -15.28 -35.14
CA VAL A 235 -28.56 -14.67 -33.83
C VAL A 235 -28.75 -15.75 -32.76
N MET A 236 -29.37 -16.89 -33.10
CA MET A 236 -29.47 -18.05 -32.22
C MET A 236 -28.07 -18.61 -31.89
N ALA A 237 -27.17 -18.71 -32.84
CA ALA A 237 -25.82 -19.18 -32.63
C ALA A 237 -25.04 -18.21 -31.68
N GLN A 238 -25.21 -16.89 -31.86
CA GLN A 238 -24.59 -15.89 -30.96
C GLN A 238 -25.19 -15.92 -29.55
N ALA A 239 -26.53 -16.08 -29.45
CA ALA A 239 -27.22 -16.20 -28.17
C ALA A 239 -26.73 -17.44 -27.41
N THR A 240 -26.67 -18.60 -28.08
CA THR A 240 -26.18 -19.86 -27.48
C THR A 240 -24.70 -19.71 -27.02
N ALA A 241 -23.85 -19.10 -27.81
CA ALA A 241 -22.45 -18.88 -27.45
C ALA A 241 -22.29 -17.95 -26.22
N LEU A 242 -23.15 -16.93 -26.10
CA LEU A 242 -23.15 -16.03 -24.93
C LEU A 242 -23.74 -16.72 -23.71
N GLU A 243 -24.77 -17.58 -23.86
CA GLU A 243 -25.30 -18.38 -22.78
C GLU A 243 -24.28 -19.38 -22.26
N GLU A 244 -23.55 -20.08 -23.12
CA GLU A 244 -22.44 -20.95 -22.71
C GLU A 244 -21.33 -20.20 -21.96
N LYS A 245 -20.96 -19.00 -22.46
CA LYS A 245 -19.99 -18.15 -21.80
C LYS A 245 -20.47 -17.68 -20.43
N ARG A 246 -21.75 -17.27 -20.32
CA ARG A 246 -22.38 -16.89 -19.05
C ARG A 246 -22.33 -18.05 -18.05
N ASP A 247 -22.74 -19.25 -18.47
CA ASP A 247 -22.81 -20.42 -17.60
C ASP A 247 -21.42 -20.85 -17.14
N LYS A 248 -20.41 -20.74 -18.01
CA LYS A 248 -19.00 -20.98 -17.66
C LYS A 248 -18.51 -19.99 -16.62
N ILE A 249 -18.75 -18.68 -16.81
CA ILE A 249 -18.37 -17.65 -15.86
C ILE A 249 -19.10 -17.85 -14.53
N SER A 250 -20.39 -18.20 -14.57
CA SER A 250 -21.16 -18.48 -13.35
C SER A 250 -20.60 -19.66 -12.56
N ALA A 251 -20.15 -20.72 -13.25
CA ALA A 251 -19.50 -21.86 -12.61
C ALA A 251 -18.14 -21.45 -11.99
N GLU A 252 -17.36 -20.61 -12.68
CA GLU A 252 -16.11 -20.09 -12.14
C GLU A 252 -16.33 -19.20 -10.91
N ILE A 253 -17.41 -18.39 -10.88
CA ILE A 253 -17.80 -17.60 -9.71
C ILE A 253 -18.12 -18.53 -8.53
N ASN A 254 -18.95 -19.55 -8.72
CA ASN A 254 -19.31 -20.48 -7.66
C ASN A 254 -18.08 -21.20 -7.07
N VAL A 255 -17.14 -21.61 -7.92
CA VAL A 255 -15.88 -22.22 -7.47
C VAL A 255 -15.04 -21.23 -6.65
N ALA A 256 -14.98 -19.98 -7.08
CA ALA A 256 -14.24 -18.93 -6.36
C ALA A 256 -14.91 -18.60 -5.01
N GLU A 257 -16.24 -18.54 -4.97
CA GLU A 257 -17.01 -18.33 -3.73
C GLU A 257 -16.83 -19.49 -2.75
N GLU A 258 -16.89 -20.75 -3.21
CA GLU A 258 -16.62 -21.92 -2.38
C GLU A 258 -15.19 -21.92 -1.83
N ALA A 259 -14.19 -21.58 -2.65
CA ALA A 259 -12.82 -21.49 -2.23
C ALA A 259 -12.63 -20.39 -1.16
N LEU A 260 -13.26 -19.23 -1.35
CA LEU A 260 -13.25 -18.14 -0.39
C LEU A 260 -13.90 -18.57 0.94
N TYR A 261 -15.09 -19.16 0.88
CA TYR A 261 -15.82 -19.65 2.06
C TYR A 261 -15.02 -20.69 2.86
N ASN A 262 -14.37 -21.63 2.15
CA ASN A 262 -13.56 -22.65 2.79
C ASN A 262 -12.31 -22.04 3.46
N SER A 263 -11.66 -21.09 2.81
CA SER A 263 -10.51 -20.37 3.36
C SER A 263 -10.89 -19.56 4.62
N GLU A 264 -12.02 -18.83 4.58
CA GLU A 264 -12.52 -18.08 5.74
C GLU A 264 -12.92 -18.99 6.92
N ASN A 265 -13.41 -20.18 6.64
CA ASN A 265 -13.77 -21.16 7.69
C ASN A 265 -12.55 -21.83 8.31
N GLU A 266 -11.50 -22.13 7.53
CA GLU A 266 -10.22 -22.64 8.06
C GLU A 266 -9.59 -21.62 9.01
N ASP A 267 -9.62 -20.36 8.69
CA ASP A 267 -9.12 -19.27 9.55
C ASP A 267 -9.93 -19.14 10.85
N LYS A 268 -11.26 -19.23 10.77
CA LYS A 268 -12.14 -19.21 11.96
C LYS A 268 -11.90 -20.42 12.87
N ILE A 269 -11.69 -21.60 12.32
CA ILE A 269 -11.38 -22.81 13.07
C ILE A 269 -10.02 -22.67 13.76
N THR A 270 -9.04 -22.14 13.04
CA THR A 270 -7.70 -21.89 13.57
C THR A 270 -7.73 -20.85 14.70
N LEU A 271 -8.47 -19.75 14.54
CA LEU A 271 -8.70 -18.74 15.58
C LEU A 271 -9.39 -19.32 16.83
N SER A 272 -10.38 -20.19 16.66
CA SER A 272 -11.09 -20.81 17.78
C SER A 272 -10.23 -21.83 18.55
N ALA A 273 -9.28 -22.48 17.88
CA ALA A 273 -8.34 -23.41 18.50
C ALA A 273 -7.29 -22.71 19.37
N TYR A 274 -6.98 -21.44 19.11
CA TYR A 274 -6.05 -20.64 19.91
C TYR A 274 -6.70 -19.85 21.07
N GLN A 275 -8.05 -19.83 21.16
CA GLN A 275 -8.78 -19.22 22.28
C GLN A 275 -9.09 -20.20 23.43
N LYS A 276 -8.75 -21.46 23.26
CA LYS A 276 -8.78 -22.49 24.30
C LYS A 276 -7.39 -22.73 24.87
#